data_6aceaffe8c20c5a8d15c198c1658b870
#
_entry.id   6aceaffe8c20c5a8d15c198c1658b870
#
_cell.length_a   1.000
_cell.length_b   1.000
_cell.length_c   1.000
_cell.angle_alpha   90.00
_cell.angle_beta   90.00
_cell.angle_gamma   90.00
#
_symmetry.space_group_name_H-M   'P 1'
#
loop_
_entity.id
_entity.type
_entity.pdbx_description
1 polymer ?
#
loop_
_entity_poly.entity_id
_entity_poly.type
_entity_poly.pdbx_seq_one_letter_code
_entity_poly.pdbx_strand_id
1 'polypeptide(L)'
;MNRMIDIVIPHNNEEEFISIAEKLGYSGLFFLYNLNDYLDKYQKLKTQNTKIKIHTGIVVDNKEIHKVKSGIRNENVFIVVKSSTNDKEAIEKLKPDVIFSFEGSIKKDFIHQRASGLNHILCKAAKDKGVMIGFSLSSILNVEDKHRILGRMMQNIQLCRKYKVKMIIASFAQGPFGMRSPHDLIGLFKVLGCENPSFLGNV
;
A
#
# COMPACT_ATOMS: atom_id res chain seq x y z
N MET A 1 -21.47 8.35 -0.41
CA MET A 1 -20.68 7.78 -1.53
C MET A 1 -19.34 7.33 -0.97
N ASN A 2 -19.03 6.04 -1.06
CA ASN A 2 -17.75 5.52 -0.61
C ASN A 2 -16.61 6.14 -1.45
N ARG A 3 -15.63 6.74 -0.81
CA ARG A 3 -14.49 7.33 -1.51
C ARG A 3 -13.52 6.20 -1.88
N MET A 4 -13.44 5.87 -3.17
CA MET A 4 -12.52 4.87 -3.69
C MET A 4 -11.27 5.56 -4.21
N ILE A 5 -10.21 5.57 -3.39
CA ILE A 5 -8.92 6.20 -3.69
C ILE A 5 -7.89 5.09 -3.89
N ASP A 6 -7.31 5.00 -5.08
CA ASP A 6 -6.23 4.05 -5.33
C ASP A 6 -4.87 4.65 -4.96
N ILE A 7 -3.94 3.80 -4.58
CA ILE A 7 -2.56 4.19 -4.27
C ILE A 7 -1.66 3.71 -5.42
N VAL A 8 -0.91 4.64 -5.99
CA VAL A 8 -0.02 4.38 -7.14
C VAL A 8 1.36 5.02 -6.94
N ILE A 9 2.36 4.51 -7.65
CA ILE A 9 3.75 4.96 -7.58
C ILE A 9 4.17 5.44 -8.98
N PRO A 10 3.94 6.72 -9.34
CA PRO A 10 4.21 7.21 -10.69
C PRO A 10 5.70 7.40 -10.97
N HIS A 11 6.06 7.30 -12.24
CA HIS A 11 7.38 7.59 -12.77
C HIS A 11 7.28 8.65 -13.90
N ASN A 12 6.89 9.89 -13.54
CA ASN A 12 6.62 11.00 -14.48
C ASN A 12 5.46 10.74 -15.45
N ASN A 13 4.50 9.91 -15.06
CA ASN A 13 3.32 9.53 -15.85
C ASN A 13 2.00 9.79 -15.10
N GLU A 14 1.98 10.83 -14.28
CA GLU A 14 0.85 11.21 -13.42
C GLU A 14 -0.43 11.47 -14.21
N GLU A 15 -0.32 12.17 -15.36
CA GLU A 15 -1.48 12.50 -16.21
C GLU A 15 -2.14 11.26 -16.80
N GLU A 16 -1.35 10.27 -17.19
CA GLU A 16 -1.86 8.99 -17.67
C GLU A 16 -2.61 8.25 -16.55
N PHE A 17 -2.08 8.27 -15.32
CA PHE A 17 -2.75 7.70 -14.16
C PHE A 17 -4.09 8.37 -13.88
N ILE A 18 -4.15 9.70 -13.94
CA ILE A 18 -5.38 10.46 -13.74
C ILE A 18 -6.42 10.07 -14.80
N SER A 19 -6.03 10.05 -16.08
CA SER A 19 -6.92 9.68 -17.18
C SER A 19 -7.50 8.26 -17.04
N ILE A 20 -6.65 7.30 -16.65
CA ILE A 20 -7.09 5.91 -16.43
C ILE A 20 -7.96 5.79 -15.18
N ALA A 21 -7.63 6.48 -14.08
CA ALA A 21 -8.42 6.45 -12.86
C ALA A 21 -9.85 6.99 -13.07
N GLU A 22 -9.99 8.08 -13.83
CA GLU A 22 -11.30 8.62 -14.21
C GLU A 22 -12.13 7.58 -14.98
N LYS A 23 -11.54 6.90 -15.96
CA LYS A 23 -12.19 5.84 -16.76
C LYS A 23 -12.59 4.63 -15.91
N LEU A 24 -11.77 4.28 -14.90
CA LEU A 24 -12.02 3.16 -14.00
C LEU A 24 -13.02 3.49 -12.89
N GLY A 25 -13.44 4.76 -12.75
CA GLY A 25 -14.43 5.20 -11.76
C GLY A 25 -13.88 5.43 -10.36
N TYR A 26 -12.59 5.74 -10.23
CA TYR A 26 -12.01 6.18 -8.97
C TYR A 26 -12.45 7.60 -8.60
N SER A 27 -12.65 7.86 -7.32
CA SER A 27 -12.95 9.20 -6.80
C SER A 27 -11.70 10.02 -6.51
N GLY A 28 -10.54 9.37 -6.49
CA GLY A 28 -9.25 10.01 -6.26
C GLY A 28 -8.07 9.05 -6.44
N LEU A 29 -6.89 9.64 -6.46
CA LEU A 29 -5.60 8.95 -6.50
C LEU A 29 -4.72 9.44 -5.36
N PHE A 30 -3.93 8.51 -4.85
CA PHE A 30 -2.87 8.79 -3.90
C PHE A 30 -1.52 8.48 -4.55
N PHE A 31 -0.78 9.52 -4.93
CA PHE A 31 0.54 9.40 -5.53
C PHE A 31 1.60 9.26 -4.46
N LEU A 32 2.41 8.21 -4.56
CA LEU A 32 3.54 7.97 -3.68
C LEU A 32 4.85 8.29 -4.40
N TYR A 33 5.67 9.11 -3.76
CA TYR A 33 6.99 9.51 -4.25
C TYR A 33 8.09 9.12 -3.28
N ASN A 34 9.30 8.98 -3.79
CA ASN A 34 10.48 8.88 -2.94
C ASN A 34 10.70 10.18 -2.18
N LEU A 35 11.42 10.10 -1.06
CA LEU A 35 11.67 11.22 -0.18
C LEU A 35 12.26 12.45 -0.91
N ASN A 36 13.16 12.24 -1.85
CA ASN A 36 13.85 13.31 -2.58
C ASN A 36 12.94 14.03 -3.57
N ASP A 37 11.98 13.32 -4.16
CA ASP A 37 11.12 13.85 -5.24
C ASP A 37 9.82 14.45 -4.69
N TYR A 38 9.47 14.14 -3.45
CA TYR A 38 8.15 14.45 -2.86
C TYR A 38 7.83 15.94 -2.91
N LEU A 39 8.73 16.82 -2.46
CA LEU A 39 8.46 18.26 -2.34
C LEU A 39 8.19 18.91 -3.70
N ASP A 40 9.02 18.59 -4.69
CA ASP A 40 8.88 19.14 -6.06
C ASP A 40 7.58 18.66 -6.71
N LYS A 41 7.25 17.38 -6.54
CA LYS A 41 6.04 16.78 -7.08
C LYS A 41 4.77 17.26 -6.41
N TYR A 42 4.80 17.42 -5.08
CA TYR A 42 3.69 17.96 -4.31
C TYR A 42 3.28 19.36 -4.79
N GLN A 43 4.24 20.27 -4.99
CA GLN A 43 3.98 21.62 -5.47
C GLN A 43 3.36 21.64 -6.87
N LYS A 44 3.88 20.81 -7.79
CA LYS A 44 3.37 20.71 -9.18
C LYS A 44 1.93 20.18 -9.23
N LEU A 45 1.60 19.16 -8.44
CA LEU A 45 0.26 18.55 -8.44
C LEU A 45 -0.80 19.43 -7.80
N LYS A 46 -0.44 20.26 -6.82
CA LYS A 46 -1.38 21.18 -6.15
C LYS A 46 -2.01 22.20 -7.11
N THR A 47 -1.36 22.49 -8.23
CA THR A 47 -1.83 23.45 -9.24
C THR A 47 -2.67 22.83 -10.35
N GLN A 48 -2.77 21.50 -10.41
CA GLN A 48 -3.54 20.81 -11.46
C GLN A 48 -5.04 20.78 -11.13
N ASN A 49 -5.84 21.22 -12.10
CA ASN A 49 -7.30 21.15 -12.01
C ASN A 49 -7.79 19.80 -12.58
N THR A 50 -8.14 18.85 -11.70
CA THR A 50 -8.54 17.49 -12.05
C THR A 50 -9.96 17.20 -11.55
N LYS A 51 -10.69 16.31 -12.25
CA LYS A 51 -12.03 15.88 -11.83
C LYS A 51 -12.01 14.98 -10.59
N ILE A 52 -10.91 14.27 -10.36
CA ILE A 52 -10.72 13.40 -9.21
C ILE A 52 -9.80 14.06 -8.18
N LYS A 53 -9.93 13.65 -6.92
CA LYS A 53 -9.09 14.17 -5.84
C LYS A 53 -7.69 13.59 -5.91
N ILE A 54 -6.68 14.46 -5.87
CA ILE A 54 -5.28 14.04 -5.83
C ILE A 54 -4.74 14.24 -4.43
N HIS A 55 -4.12 13.18 -3.90
CA HIS A 55 -3.38 13.18 -2.65
C HIS A 55 -1.95 12.74 -2.92
N THR A 56 -1.03 13.14 -2.05
CA THR A 56 0.38 12.78 -2.18
C THR A 56 0.94 12.29 -0.86
N GLY A 57 1.91 11.39 -0.93
CA GLY A 57 2.63 10.87 0.20
C GLY A 57 4.00 10.35 -0.20
N ILE A 58 4.71 9.81 0.74
CA ILE A 58 6.03 9.23 0.50
C ILE A 58 6.00 7.71 0.61
N VAL A 59 6.74 7.05 -0.27
CA VAL A 59 7.08 5.64 -0.14
C VAL A 59 8.54 5.53 0.31
N VAL A 60 8.76 4.73 1.34
CA VAL A 60 10.07 4.56 1.96
C VAL A 60 10.43 3.09 1.94
N ASP A 61 11.62 2.79 1.44
CA ASP A 61 12.23 1.49 1.71
C ASP A 61 12.65 1.43 3.18
N ASN A 62 12.46 0.28 3.80
CA ASN A 62 12.74 0.08 5.22
C ASN A 62 14.21 0.38 5.60
N LYS A 63 15.13 0.35 4.62
CA LYS A 63 16.54 0.76 4.79
C LYS A 63 16.71 2.27 5.01
N GLU A 64 15.73 3.06 4.63
CA GLU A 64 15.76 4.53 4.66
C GLU A 64 14.96 5.15 5.82
N ILE A 65 14.42 4.34 6.72
CA ILE A 65 13.61 4.78 7.87
C ILE A 65 14.30 5.88 8.68
N HIS A 66 15.61 5.80 8.84
CA HIS A 66 16.37 6.78 9.60
C HIS A 66 16.41 8.16 8.94
N LYS A 67 16.40 8.22 7.60
CA LYS A 67 16.37 9.47 6.83
C LYS A 67 15.06 10.21 6.99
N VAL A 68 13.94 9.46 7.06
CA VAL A 68 12.60 10.04 7.20
C VAL A 68 12.41 10.73 8.54
N LYS A 69 13.00 10.21 9.61
CA LYS A 69 12.88 10.79 10.97
C LYS A 69 13.44 12.20 11.10
N SER A 70 14.44 12.56 10.32
CA SER A 70 15.11 13.86 10.40
C SER A 70 14.48 14.94 9.53
N GLY A 71 13.83 14.57 8.42
CA GLY A 71 13.40 15.52 7.38
C GLY A 71 11.92 15.92 7.39
N ILE A 72 11.00 15.08 7.90
CA ILE A 72 9.56 15.21 7.60
C ILE A 72 8.68 15.31 8.87
N ARG A 73 9.24 15.30 10.05
CA ARG A 73 8.47 15.30 11.32
C ARG A 73 7.53 16.50 11.54
N ASN A 74 7.69 17.57 10.79
CA ASN A 74 6.92 18.81 10.97
C ASN A 74 5.76 18.96 9.97
N GLU A 75 5.59 18.02 9.04
CA GLU A 75 4.50 18.03 8.07
C GLU A 75 3.64 16.77 8.26
N ASN A 76 2.32 16.91 8.19
CA ASN A 76 1.37 15.79 8.18
C ASN A 76 1.48 15.02 6.85
N VAL A 77 2.64 14.42 6.58
CA VAL A 77 2.90 13.64 5.37
C VAL A 77 2.48 12.21 5.58
N PHE A 78 1.70 11.67 4.67
CA PHE A 78 1.30 10.27 4.66
C PHE A 78 2.48 9.38 4.27
N ILE A 79 2.84 8.46 5.15
CA ILE A 79 4.04 7.62 5.02
C ILE A 79 3.65 6.17 4.74
N VAL A 80 4.13 5.66 3.63
CA VAL A 80 3.96 4.26 3.22
C VAL A 80 5.31 3.56 3.22
N VAL A 81 5.41 2.41 3.87
CA VAL A 81 6.65 1.62 3.93
C VAL A 81 6.47 0.33 3.16
N LYS A 82 7.45 -0.01 2.33
CA LYS A 82 7.53 -1.34 1.72
C LYS A 82 8.16 -2.32 2.72
N SER A 83 7.46 -3.42 2.98
CA SER A 83 7.90 -4.46 3.92
C SER A 83 9.28 -5.02 3.58
N SER A 84 10.05 -5.29 4.61
CA SER A 84 11.37 -5.94 4.56
C SER A 84 11.68 -6.70 5.84
N THR A 85 12.95 -6.96 6.11
CA THR A 85 13.39 -7.69 7.32
C THR A 85 13.21 -6.90 8.63
N ASN A 86 13.08 -5.56 8.57
CA ASN A 86 13.04 -4.67 9.74
C ASN A 86 11.65 -4.09 10.04
N ASP A 87 10.58 -4.79 9.66
CA ASP A 87 9.20 -4.30 9.78
C ASP A 87 8.79 -3.95 11.22
N LYS A 88 9.31 -4.68 12.22
CA LYS A 88 9.06 -4.36 13.61
C LYS A 88 9.59 -2.98 13.98
N GLU A 89 10.82 -2.65 13.58
CA GLU A 89 11.41 -1.33 13.82
C GLU A 89 10.64 -0.22 13.09
N ALA A 90 10.19 -0.48 11.86
CA ALA A 90 9.35 0.45 11.11
C ALA A 90 8.06 0.76 11.87
N ILE A 91 7.34 -0.25 12.35
CA ILE A 91 6.09 -0.09 13.08
C ILE A 91 6.31 0.67 14.41
N GLU A 92 7.33 0.29 15.18
CA GLU A 92 7.55 0.83 16.53
C GLU A 92 8.14 2.24 16.52
N LYS A 93 9.10 2.49 15.62
CA LYS A 93 9.88 3.76 15.61
C LYS A 93 9.35 4.78 14.63
N LEU A 94 9.05 4.40 13.38
CA LEU A 94 8.57 5.32 12.35
C LEU A 94 7.06 5.56 12.47
N LYS A 95 6.30 4.51 12.80
CA LYS A 95 4.82 4.51 12.84
C LYS A 95 4.25 5.01 11.50
N PRO A 96 4.51 4.32 10.39
CA PRO A 96 3.97 4.72 9.10
C PRO A 96 2.44 4.56 9.09
N ASP A 97 1.78 5.21 8.16
CA ASP A 97 0.34 5.04 7.96
C ASP A 97 0.02 3.65 7.40
N VAL A 98 0.86 3.17 6.47
CA VAL A 98 0.68 1.87 5.81
C VAL A 98 2.02 1.15 5.67
N ILE A 99 2.00 -0.18 5.88
CA ILE A 99 3.07 -1.08 5.42
C ILE A 99 2.47 -2.07 4.44
N PHE A 100 3.12 -2.28 3.29
CA PHE A 100 2.61 -3.16 2.23
C PHE A 100 3.67 -4.13 1.69
N SER A 101 3.23 -5.12 0.88
CA SER A 101 4.10 -6.08 0.19
C SER A 101 4.86 -7.05 1.10
N PHE A 102 4.26 -7.48 2.21
CA PHE A 102 4.83 -8.50 3.10
C PHE A 102 5.10 -9.82 2.38
N GLU A 103 4.25 -10.18 1.42
CA GLU A 103 4.25 -11.45 0.70
C GLU A 103 5.51 -11.67 -0.11
N GLY A 104 6.16 -10.59 -0.54
CA GLY A 104 7.39 -10.61 -1.33
C GLY A 104 8.68 -10.56 -0.53
N SER A 105 8.63 -10.35 0.78
CA SER A 105 9.81 -10.12 1.63
C SER A 105 10.73 -11.34 1.75
N ILE A 106 10.20 -12.55 1.64
CA ILE A 106 10.94 -13.82 1.76
C ILE A 106 10.85 -14.59 0.44
N LYS A 107 11.99 -15.05 -0.08
CA LYS A 107 12.06 -15.72 -1.40
C LYS A 107 11.35 -17.08 -1.46
N LYS A 108 11.51 -17.92 -0.43
CA LYS A 108 10.97 -19.29 -0.42
C LYS A 108 10.15 -19.54 0.83
N ASP A 109 9.12 -20.38 0.70
CA ASP A 109 8.38 -20.89 1.85
C ASP A 109 9.19 -21.95 2.60
N PHE A 110 8.89 -22.14 3.88
CA PHE A 110 9.43 -23.26 4.65
C PHE A 110 8.70 -24.56 4.29
N ILE A 111 9.29 -25.72 4.64
CA ILE A 111 8.71 -27.03 4.29
C ILE A 111 7.28 -27.19 4.82
N HIS A 112 7.00 -26.72 6.03
CA HIS A 112 5.70 -26.90 6.70
C HIS A 112 4.94 -25.58 6.93
N GLN A 113 5.47 -24.44 6.47
CA GLN A 113 4.89 -23.13 6.75
C GLN A 113 5.16 -22.14 5.62
N ARG A 114 4.13 -21.40 5.22
CA ARG A 114 4.29 -20.26 4.30
C ARG A 114 5.05 -19.12 4.97
N ALA A 115 6.02 -18.60 4.26
CA ALA A 115 6.80 -17.44 4.69
C ALA A 115 6.09 -16.15 4.23
N SER A 116 4.93 -15.85 4.81
CA SER A 116 4.07 -14.73 4.38
C SER A 116 4.56 -13.34 4.78
N GLY A 117 5.66 -13.27 5.55
CA GLY A 117 6.26 -12.01 6.02
C GLY A 117 5.57 -11.43 7.25
N LEU A 118 4.26 -11.58 7.39
CA LEU A 118 3.49 -11.12 8.54
C LEU A 118 3.37 -12.21 9.61
N ASN A 119 3.41 -11.82 10.88
CA ASN A 119 3.21 -12.69 12.02
C ASN A 119 2.38 -12.02 13.13
N HIS A 120 2.05 -12.77 14.17
CA HIS A 120 1.21 -12.29 15.26
C HIS A 120 1.84 -11.12 16.05
N ILE A 121 3.17 -11.05 16.15
CA ILE A 121 3.87 -9.95 16.84
C ILE A 121 3.73 -8.67 16.04
N LEU A 122 3.97 -8.72 14.73
CA LEU A 122 3.82 -7.56 13.85
C LEU A 122 2.36 -7.09 13.78
N CYS A 123 1.39 -8.04 13.75
CA CYS A 123 -0.03 -7.69 13.77
C CYS A 123 -0.41 -6.93 15.05
N LYS A 124 0.04 -7.41 16.22
CA LYS A 124 -0.22 -6.70 17.49
C LYS A 124 0.41 -5.32 17.51
N ALA A 125 1.67 -5.22 17.13
CA ALA A 125 2.37 -3.93 17.05
C ALA A 125 1.69 -2.95 16.09
N ALA A 126 1.30 -3.41 14.90
CA ALA A 126 0.59 -2.60 13.90
C ALA A 126 -0.75 -2.09 14.46
N LYS A 127 -1.54 -2.97 15.08
CA LYS A 127 -2.79 -2.57 15.74
C LYS A 127 -2.57 -1.51 16.82
N ASP A 128 -1.61 -1.74 17.72
CA ASP A 128 -1.34 -0.86 18.87
C ASP A 128 -0.81 0.52 18.43
N LYS A 129 -0.12 0.58 17.30
CA LYS A 129 0.41 1.82 16.71
C LYS A 129 -0.50 2.46 15.68
N GLY A 130 -1.64 1.83 15.33
CA GLY A 130 -2.57 2.34 14.33
C GLY A 130 -2.06 2.19 12.89
N VAL A 131 -1.04 1.37 12.65
CA VAL A 131 -0.47 1.13 11.31
C VAL A 131 -1.37 0.20 10.52
N MET A 132 -1.71 0.57 9.29
CA MET A 132 -2.52 -0.25 8.38
C MET A 132 -1.64 -1.22 7.59
N ILE A 133 -2.19 -2.41 7.29
CA ILE A 133 -1.55 -3.37 6.39
C ILE A 133 -2.15 -3.21 4.99
N GLY A 134 -1.28 -2.87 4.03
CA GLY A 134 -1.65 -2.69 2.62
C GLY A 134 -1.46 -3.96 1.81
N PHE A 135 -2.49 -4.33 1.03
CA PHE A 135 -2.43 -5.41 0.06
C PHE A 135 -2.37 -4.84 -1.36
N SER A 136 -1.33 -5.25 -2.09
CA SER A 136 -0.97 -4.70 -3.39
C SER A 136 -1.35 -5.62 -4.53
N LEU A 137 -2.11 -5.12 -5.51
CA LEU A 137 -2.35 -5.86 -6.75
C LEU A 137 -1.04 -6.06 -7.53
N SER A 138 -0.16 -5.07 -7.56
CA SER A 138 1.13 -5.17 -8.25
C SER A 138 2.02 -6.30 -7.72
N SER A 139 1.89 -6.65 -6.43
CA SER A 139 2.60 -7.79 -5.84
C SER A 139 2.17 -9.13 -6.46
N ILE A 140 0.97 -9.21 -7.05
CA ILE A 140 0.47 -10.40 -7.77
C ILE A 140 0.86 -10.33 -9.24
N LEU A 141 0.70 -9.14 -9.87
CA LEU A 141 0.89 -9.01 -11.32
C LEU A 141 2.34 -9.14 -11.75
N ASN A 142 3.26 -8.64 -10.93
CA ASN A 142 4.69 -8.48 -11.27
C ASN A 142 5.56 -9.68 -10.88
N VAL A 143 4.98 -10.84 -10.58
CA VAL A 143 5.70 -12.04 -10.19
C VAL A 143 5.31 -13.24 -11.06
N GLU A 144 6.26 -14.15 -11.25
CA GLU A 144 6.00 -15.43 -11.93
C GLU A 144 5.18 -16.37 -11.05
N ASP A 145 5.58 -16.54 -9.78
CA ASP A 145 4.94 -17.44 -8.81
C ASP A 145 3.68 -16.81 -8.16
N LYS A 146 2.68 -16.48 -8.96
CA LYS A 146 1.44 -15.84 -8.48
C LYS A 146 0.73 -16.66 -7.41
N HIS A 147 0.70 -17.98 -7.56
CA HIS A 147 0.05 -18.89 -6.61
C HIS A 147 0.66 -18.79 -5.20
N ARG A 148 1.98 -18.62 -5.10
CA ARG A 148 2.68 -18.44 -3.83
C ARG A 148 2.29 -17.12 -3.16
N ILE A 149 2.29 -16.03 -3.93
CA ILE A 149 1.91 -14.71 -3.42
C ILE A 149 0.44 -14.70 -2.98
N LEU A 150 -0.48 -15.24 -3.78
CA LEU A 150 -1.89 -15.37 -3.42
C LEU A 150 -2.09 -16.14 -2.12
N GLY A 151 -1.43 -17.30 -1.98
CA GLY A 151 -1.49 -18.10 -0.76
C GLY A 151 -0.96 -17.38 0.47
N ARG A 152 0.11 -16.58 0.34
CA ARG A 152 0.65 -15.74 1.41
C ARG A 152 -0.27 -14.58 1.76
N MET A 153 -0.89 -13.93 0.76
CA MET A 153 -1.91 -12.89 0.98
C MET A 153 -3.09 -13.43 1.78
N MET A 154 -3.63 -14.60 1.40
CA MET A 154 -4.72 -15.24 2.14
C MET A 154 -4.34 -15.45 3.61
N GLN A 155 -3.14 -15.92 3.89
CA GLN A 155 -2.63 -16.09 5.26
C GLN A 155 -2.53 -14.74 5.99
N ASN A 156 -1.98 -13.71 5.34
CA ASN A 156 -1.84 -12.38 5.94
C ASN A 156 -3.21 -11.73 6.23
N ILE A 157 -4.18 -11.89 5.32
CA ILE A 157 -5.56 -11.42 5.53
C ILE A 157 -6.18 -12.12 6.76
N GLN A 158 -6.01 -13.44 6.89
CA GLN A 158 -6.50 -14.18 8.06
C GLN A 158 -5.85 -13.67 9.36
N LEU A 159 -4.54 -13.41 9.35
CA LEU A 159 -3.84 -12.84 10.50
C LEU A 159 -4.37 -11.46 10.84
N CYS A 160 -4.52 -10.56 9.87
CA CYS A 160 -5.06 -9.23 10.11
C CYS A 160 -6.48 -9.27 10.70
N ARG A 161 -7.35 -10.16 10.19
CA ARG A 161 -8.70 -10.38 10.73
C ARG A 161 -8.64 -10.87 12.19
N LYS A 162 -7.84 -11.91 12.46
CA LYS A 162 -7.67 -12.48 13.80
C LYS A 162 -7.21 -11.44 14.83
N TYR A 163 -6.27 -10.58 14.45
CA TYR A 163 -5.71 -9.56 15.35
C TYR A 163 -6.40 -8.19 15.22
N LYS A 164 -7.44 -8.08 14.39
CA LYS A 164 -8.22 -6.84 14.15
C LYS A 164 -7.32 -5.67 13.73
N VAL A 165 -6.37 -5.94 12.81
CA VAL A 165 -5.54 -4.91 12.17
C VAL A 165 -6.32 -4.31 11.02
N LYS A 166 -6.26 -3.00 10.86
CA LYS A 166 -6.84 -2.32 9.71
C LYS A 166 -6.13 -2.73 8.42
N MET A 167 -6.91 -3.02 7.39
CA MET A 167 -6.41 -3.44 6.07
C MET A 167 -6.86 -2.45 5.01
N ILE A 168 -5.99 -2.16 4.07
CA ILE A 168 -6.34 -1.45 2.85
C ILE A 168 -5.93 -2.26 1.62
N ILE A 169 -6.70 -2.10 0.55
CA ILE A 169 -6.39 -2.65 -0.76
C ILE A 169 -6.11 -1.53 -1.74
N ALA A 170 -5.10 -1.71 -2.59
CA ALA A 170 -4.78 -0.76 -3.65
C ALA A 170 -3.98 -1.44 -4.77
N SER A 171 -3.87 -0.78 -5.92
CA SER A 171 -3.06 -1.32 -7.00
C SER A 171 -1.56 -1.26 -6.71
N PHE A 172 -1.07 -0.19 -6.08
CA PHE A 172 0.36 0.16 -5.98
C PHE A 172 1.05 0.08 -7.34
N ALA A 173 0.32 0.47 -8.39
CA ALA A 173 0.77 0.39 -9.75
C ALA A 173 1.90 1.39 -10.03
N GLN A 174 2.92 0.95 -10.78
CA GLN A 174 4.00 1.81 -11.27
C GLN A 174 3.74 2.31 -12.71
N GLY A 175 2.76 1.72 -13.37
CA GLY A 175 2.26 2.13 -14.67
C GLY A 175 0.74 2.12 -14.70
N PRO A 176 0.08 3.00 -15.49
CA PRO A 176 -1.38 3.16 -15.49
C PRO A 176 -2.13 1.88 -15.81
N PHE A 177 -1.60 1.05 -16.71
CA PHE A 177 -2.19 -0.25 -17.07
C PHE A 177 -2.09 -1.32 -15.98
N GLY A 178 -1.35 -1.07 -14.90
CA GLY A 178 -1.34 -1.89 -13.68
C GLY A 178 -2.55 -1.67 -12.78
N MET A 179 -3.33 -0.61 -13.01
CA MET A 179 -4.57 -0.35 -12.29
C MET A 179 -5.68 -1.29 -12.73
N ARG A 180 -6.65 -1.51 -11.86
CA ARG A 180 -7.91 -2.21 -12.16
C ARG A 180 -9.06 -1.43 -11.54
N SER A 181 -10.30 -1.69 -11.99
CA SER A 181 -11.45 -1.02 -11.40
C SER A 181 -11.59 -1.32 -9.91
N PRO A 182 -12.18 -0.41 -9.12
CA PRO A 182 -12.44 -0.67 -7.71
C PRO A 182 -13.24 -1.96 -7.47
N HIS A 183 -14.19 -2.28 -8.36
CA HIS A 183 -15.00 -3.48 -8.26
C HIS A 183 -14.18 -4.76 -8.45
N ASP A 184 -13.23 -4.76 -9.39
CA ASP A 184 -12.36 -5.91 -9.63
C ASP A 184 -11.44 -6.15 -8.44
N LEU A 185 -10.88 -5.08 -7.85
CA LEU A 185 -10.06 -5.18 -6.64
C LEU A 185 -10.87 -5.72 -5.47
N ILE A 186 -12.06 -5.17 -5.23
CA ILE A 186 -12.97 -5.67 -4.19
C ILE A 186 -13.27 -7.15 -4.40
N GLY A 187 -13.63 -7.55 -5.63
CA GLY A 187 -13.91 -8.94 -5.97
C GLY A 187 -12.74 -9.86 -5.67
N LEU A 188 -11.54 -9.51 -6.15
CA LEU A 188 -10.32 -10.27 -5.93
C LEU A 188 -10.05 -10.45 -4.43
N PHE A 189 -10.04 -9.36 -3.66
CA PHE A 189 -9.69 -9.44 -2.23
C PHE A 189 -10.77 -10.12 -1.39
N LYS A 190 -12.03 -10.08 -1.80
CA LYS A 190 -13.09 -10.92 -1.19
C LYS A 190 -12.80 -12.40 -1.38
N VAL A 191 -12.42 -12.82 -2.59
CA VAL A 191 -12.03 -14.21 -2.87
C VAL A 191 -10.82 -14.63 -2.03
N LEU A 192 -9.87 -13.72 -1.77
CA LEU A 192 -8.72 -13.97 -0.90
C LEU A 192 -9.06 -13.99 0.60
N GLY A 193 -10.32 -13.76 0.98
CA GLY A 193 -10.81 -13.85 2.36
C GLY A 193 -10.91 -12.51 3.09
N CYS A 194 -10.75 -11.38 2.41
CA CYS A 194 -11.03 -10.06 2.97
C CYS A 194 -12.53 -9.78 2.89
N GLU A 195 -13.27 -9.94 3.99
CA GLU A 195 -14.74 -9.76 4.00
C GLU A 195 -15.15 -8.33 3.63
N ASN A 196 -14.45 -7.35 4.15
CA ASN A 196 -14.72 -5.93 3.94
C ASN A 196 -13.47 -5.23 3.38
N PRO A 197 -13.16 -5.41 2.07
CA PRO A 197 -12.04 -4.72 1.45
C PRO A 197 -12.26 -3.21 1.49
N SER A 198 -11.30 -2.46 2.00
CA SER A 198 -11.39 -1.00 2.13
C SER A 198 -10.28 -0.31 1.34
N PHE A 199 -10.64 0.76 0.63
CA PHE A 199 -9.69 1.68 0.04
C PHE A 199 -9.29 2.76 1.05
N LEU A 200 -8.19 3.44 0.78
CA LEU A 200 -7.84 4.65 1.50
C LEU A 200 -8.97 5.69 1.35
N GLY A 201 -9.41 6.29 2.44
CA GLY A 201 -10.56 7.21 2.45
C GLY A 201 -11.87 6.61 2.97
N ASN A 202 -11.93 5.29 3.17
CA ASN A 202 -13.03 4.57 3.81
C ASN A 202 -12.64 3.96 5.17
N VAL A 203 -11.43 4.27 5.65
CA VAL A 203 -10.83 3.72 6.89
C VAL A 203 -10.90 4.74 8.01
#